data_f65e843b4f16681d4974992ca3dca624
#
_entry.id   f65e843b4f16681d4974992ca3dca624
#
_cell.length_a   1.000
_cell.length_b   1.000
_cell.length_c   1.000
_cell.angle_alpha   90.00
_cell.angle_beta   90.00
_cell.angle_gamma   90.00
#
_symmetry.space_group_name_H-M   'P 1'
#
loop_
_entity.id
_entity.type
_entity.pdbx_description
1 polymer ?
#
loop_
_entity_poly.entity_id
_entity_poly.type
_entity_poly.pdbx_seq_one_letter_code
_entity_poly.pdbx_strand_id
1 'polypeptide(L)'
;MTTFKEINEINKLPANEKFVKYNDDQEKVFKDIFKKNNLKFPDQLFKQLNNDSNPVIRKLKNYHNRTRPNGLANGFGMAVDVVNMDTAKTKSYPSGHSAQSRLFAKVFSDIYPRHKQEFMQAADNISKSRLIGRVHYPSDSQNGLELGDALYQHYKNQNNESI
;
A
#
# COMPACT_ATOMS: atom_id res chain seq x y z
N MET A 1 3.20 11.78 -16.37
CA MET A 1 4.60 12.00 -15.87
C MET A 1 5.51 10.92 -16.44
N THR A 2 6.74 11.24 -16.86
CA THR A 2 7.69 10.23 -17.36
C THR A 2 8.33 9.48 -16.20
N THR A 3 8.68 8.21 -16.40
CA THR A 3 9.37 7.38 -15.39
C THR A 3 10.64 8.05 -14.85
N PHE A 4 11.40 8.73 -15.69
CA PHE A 4 12.58 9.50 -15.30
C PHE A 4 12.25 10.59 -14.26
N LYS A 5 11.18 11.36 -14.48
CA LYS A 5 10.72 12.38 -13.52
C LYS A 5 10.30 11.78 -12.20
N GLU A 6 9.61 10.65 -12.24
CA GLU A 6 9.17 9.94 -11.03
C GLU A 6 10.37 9.44 -10.19
N ILE A 7 11.41 8.90 -10.85
CA ILE A 7 12.65 8.51 -10.14
C ILE A 7 13.30 9.73 -9.47
N ASN A 8 13.37 10.86 -10.18
CA ASN A 8 13.90 12.10 -9.59
C ASN A 8 13.08 12.56 -8.38
N GLU A 9 11.76 12.44 -8.44
CA GLU A 9 10.89 12.82 -7.33
C GLU A 9 11.13 11.97 -6.09
N ILE A 10 11.17 10.65 -6.23
CA ILE A 10 11.40 9.78 -5.07
C ILE A 10 12.81 9.96 -4.48
N ASN A 11 13.81 10.23 -5.32
CA ASN A 11 15.18 10.48 -4.85
C ASN A 11 15.31 11.77 -4.03
N LYS A 12 14.42 12.73 -4.19
CA LYS A 12 14.39 13.98 -3.41
C LYS A 12 13.71 13.83 -2.05
N LEU A 13 13.00 12.74 -1.80
CA LEU A 13 12.33 12.53 -0.53
C LEU A 13 13.36 12.33 0.59
N PRO A 14 13.15 12.92 1.78
CA PRO A 14 14.03 12.70 2.93
C PRO A 14 14.09 11.22 3.30
N ALA A 15 15.28 10.72 3.56
CA ALA A 15 15.47 9.35 4.02
C ALA A 15 14.87 9.17 5.43
N ASN A 16 14.10 8.10 5.62
CA ASN A 16 13.55 7.73 6.91
C ASN A 16 13.37 6.21 6.99
N GLU A 17 14.47 5.50 7.21
CA GLU A 17 14.48 4.03 7.23
C GLU A 17 13.57 3.44 8.30
N LYS A 18 13.53 4.05 9.49
CA LYS A 18 12.67 3.59 10.59
C LYS A 18 11.18 3.66 10.21
N PHE A 19 10.77 4.75 9.59
CA PHE A 19 9.39 4.93 9.10
C PHE A 19 9.05 3.90 8.03
N VAL A 20 9.97 3.66 7.08
CA VAL A 20 9.78 2.69 6.00
C VAL A 20 9.63 1.27 6.55
N LYS A 21 10.51 0.86 7.45
CA LYS A 21 10.48 -0.50 8.03
C LYS A 21 9.24 -0.74 8.89
N TYR A 22 8.81 0.25 9.67
CA TYR A 22 7.58 0.14 10.45
C TYR A 22 6.35 -0.05 9.55
N ASN A 23 6.24 0.73 8.47
CA ASN A 23 5.09 0.69 7.56
C ASN A 23 5.15 -0.46 6.53
N ASP A 24 6.25 -1.20 6.46
CA ASP A 24 6.34 -2.38 5.60
C ASP A 24 5.42 -3.51 6.07
N ASP A 25 5.22 -3.63 7.37
CA ASP A 25 4.29 -4.59 8.00
C ASP A 25 2.92 -3.95 8.23
N GLN A 26 2.03 -4.06 7.24
CA GLN A 26 0.68 -3.49 7.29
C GLN A 26 -0.15 -4.04 8.46
N GLU A 27 -0.05 -5.33 8.71
CA GLU A 27 -0.79 -5.98 9.80
C GLU A 27 -0.43 -5.39 11.15
N LYS A 28 0.87 -5.22 11.40
CA LYS A 28 1.37 -4.60 12.63
C LYS A 28 0.86 -3.16 12.79
N VAL A 29 0.91 -2.36 11.73
CA VAL A 29 0.45 -0.96 11.76
C VAL A 29 -1.02 -0.89 12.21
N PHE A 30 -1.90 -1.69 11.60
CA PHE A 30 -3.31 -1.69 11.99
C PHE A 30 -3.54 -2.31 13.36
N LYS A 31 -2.87 -3.39 13.72
CA LYS A 31 -2.94 -3.97 15.08
C LYS A 31 -2.56 -2.97 16.17
N ASP A 32 -1.57 -2.12 15.94
CA ASP A 32 -1.16 -1.09 16.88
C ASP A 32 -2.28 -0.06 17.11
N ILE A 33 -3.04 0.32 16.08
CA ILE A 33 -4.20 1.21 16.21
C ILE A 33 -5.31 0.55 17.05
N PHE A 34 -5.64 -0.70 16.78
CA PHE A 34 -6.64 -1.45 17.54
C PHE A 34 -6.24 -1.56 19.03
N LYS A 35 -4.98 -1.91 19.30
CA LYS A 35 -4.44 -2.03 20.65
C LYS A 35 -4.50 -0.69 21.39
N LYS A 36 -4.07 0.39 20.77
CA LYS A 36 -4.10 1.75 21.34
C LYS A 36 -5.51 2.15 21.79
N ASN A 37 -6.52 1.73 21.05
CA ASN A 37 -7.92 2.07 21.29
C ASN A 37 -8.70 1.00 22.06
N ASN A 38 -8.02 0.00 22.62
CA ASN A 38 -8.64 -1.13 23.34
C ASN A 38 -9.67 -1.90 22.52
N LEU A 39 -9.43 -2.04 21.23
CA LEU A 39 -10.28 -2.77 20.31
C LEU A 39 -9.65 -4.12 19.95
N LYS A 40 -10.51 -5.13 19.76
CA LYS A 40 -10.08 -6.44 19.28
C LYS A 40 -9.83 -6.39 17.78
N PHE A 41 -8.62 -6.77 17.36
CA PHE A 41 -8.28 -6.84 15.94
C PHE A 41 -9.08 -7.96 15.26
N PRO A 42 -9.74 -7.67 14.12
CA PRO A 42 -10.57 -8.65 13.40
C PRO A 42 -9.71 -9.54 12.50
N ASP A 43 -8.98 -10.50 13.08
CA ASP A 43 -8.00 -11.33 12.38
C ASP A 43 -8.57 -12.05 11.15
N GLN A 44 -9.77 -12.62 11.27
CA GLN A 44 -10.38 -13.36 10.15
C GLN A 44 -10.80 -12.44 9.02
N LEU A 45 -11.37 -11.27 9.34
CA LEU A 45 -11.71 -10.26 8.34
C LEU A 45 -10.47 -9.74 7.63
N PHE A 46 -9.42 -9.46 8.38
CA PHE A 46 -8.14 -9.02 7.80
C PHE A 46 -7.60 -10.06 6.81
N LYS A 47 -7.57 -11.32 7.20
CA LYS A 47 -7.14 -12.43 6.32
C LYS A 47 -8.00 -12.54 5.07
N GLN A 48 -9.32 -12.43 5.22
CA GLN A 48 -10.26 -12.47 4.09
C GLN A 48 -9.96 -11.34 3.09
N LEU A 49 -9.86 -10.10 3.56
CA LEU A 49 -9.58 -8.94 2.72
C LEU A 49 -8.23 -9.07 2.01
N ASN A 50 -7.23 -9.56 2.72
CA ASN A 50 -5.90 -9.81 2.16
C ASN A 50 -5.95 -10.90 1.07
N ASN A 51 -6.61 -12.00 1.34
CA ASN A 51 -6.73 -13.13 0.40
C ASN A 51 -7.56 -12.76 -0.84
N ASP A 52 -8.61 -11.96 -0.69
CA ASP A 52 -9.46 -11.55 -1.79
C ASP A 52 -8.80 -10.49 -2.68
N SER A 53 -7.98 -9.60 -2.10
CA SER A 53 -7.30 -8.54 -2.84
C SER A 53 -6.02 -9.01 -3.56
N ASN A 54 -5.30 -9.97 -3.00
CA ASN A 54 -4.03 -10.44 -3.55
C ASN A 54 -4.10 -10.94 -5.00
N PRO A 55 -5.07 -11.78 -5.41
CA PRO A 55 -5.16 -12.24 -6.79
C PRO A 55 -5.37 -11.11 -7.80
N VAL A 56 -6.19 -10.12 -7.44
CA VAL A 56 -6.46 -8.94 -8.28
C VAL A 56 -5.19 -8.12 -8.48
N ILE A 57 -4.50 -7.81 -7.39
CA ILE A 57 -3.25 -7.04 -7.41
C ILE A 57 -2.19 -7.77 -8.22
N ARG A 58 -2.02 -9.07 -7.99
CA ARG A 58 -1.04 -9.90 -8.72
C ARG A 58 -1.31 -9.94 -10.22
N LYS A 59 -2.58 -10.10 -10.61
CA LYS A 59 -2.98 -10.10 -12.02
C LYS A 59 -2.63 -8.78 -12.70
N LEU A 60 -2.92 -7.65 -12.04
CA LEU A 60 -2.57 -6.32 -12.56
C LEU A 60 -1.05 -6.12 -12.64
N LYS A 61 -0.31 -6.57 -11.64
CA LYS A 61 1.17 -6.51 -11.65
C LYS A 61 1.76 -7.30 -12.82
N ASN A 62 1.24 -8.48 -13.09
CA ASN A 62 1.70 -9.32 -14.20
C ASN A 62 1.32 -8.72 -15.56
N TYR A 63 0.14 -8.13 -15.66
CA TYR A 63 -0.33 -7.48 -16.90
C TYR A 63 0.54 -6.27 -17.25
N HIS A 64 0.77 -5.36 -16.30
CA HIS A 64 1.56 -4.15 -16.52
C HIS A 64 3.07 -4.40 -16.55
N ASN A 65 3.53 -5.42 -15.86
CA ASN A 65 4.93 -5.88 -15.88
C ASN A 65 5.97 -4.75 -15.65
N ARG A 66 5.64 -3.74 -14.84
CA ARG A 66 6.50 -2.58 -14.63
C ARG A 66 7.70 -2.92 -13.75
N THR A 67 8.89 -2.59 -14.22
CA THR A 67 10.13 -2.75 -13.44
C THR A 67 10.19 -1.70 -12.33
N ARG A 68 10.65 -2.10 -11.15
CA ARG A 68 10.80 -1.19 -10.01
C ARG A 68 11.87 -0.12 -10.25
N PRO A 69 11.83 1.01 -9.49
CA PRO A 69 12.71 2.15 -9.74
C PRO A 69 14.20 1.82 -9.83
N ASN A 70 14.72 0.99 -8.93
CA ASN A 70 16.15 0.60 -8.94
C ASN A 70 16.54 -0.19 -10.19
N GLY A 71 15.64 -1.01 -10.73
CA GLY A 71 15.91 -1.78 -11.95
C GLY A 71 15.99 -0.90 -13.20
N LEU A 72 15.18 0.16 -13.28
CA LEU A 72 15.19 1.10 -14.40
C LEU A 72 16.23 2.21 -14.25
N ALA A 73 16.55 2.62 -13.03
CA ALA A 73 17.50 3.70 -12.75
C ALA A 73 18.87 3.45 -13.40
N ASN A 74 19.36 2.22 -13.38
CA ASN A 74 20.63 1.84 -13.99
C ASN A 74 20.67 2.15 -15.50
N GLY A 75 19.56 1.97 -16.20
CA GLY A 75 19.46 2.30 -17.63
C GLY A 75 19.50 3.80 -17.93
N PHE A 76 19.22 4.64 -16.93
CA PHE A 76 19.30 6.11 -17.02
C PHE A 76 20.59 6.68 -16.44
N GLY A 77 21.53 5.84 -15.99
CA GLY A 77 22.73 6.30 -15.29
C GLY A 77 22.45 6.94 -13.93
N MET A 78 21.34 6.57 -13.30
CA MET A 78 20.91 7.08 -12.00
C MET A 78 21.11 6.05 -10.89
N ALA A 79 21.40 6.52 -9.69
CA ALA A 79 21.41 5.70 -8.48
C ALA A 79 20.06 5.85 -7.74
N VAL A 80 19.54 4.74 -7.22
CA VAL A 80 18.39 4.71 -6.32
C VAL A 80 18.79 3.93 -5.08
N ASP A 81 18.80 4.62 -3.94
CA ASP A 81 19.14 4.03 -2.64
C ASP A 81 17.89 3.42 -2.00
N VAL A 82 17.67 2.14 -2.28
CA VAL A 82 16.48 1.41 -1.83
C VAL A 82 16.65 0.95 -0.39
N VAL A 83 15.65 1.24 0.45
CA VAL A 83 15.61 0.67 1.80
C VAL A 83 15.31 -0.83 1.72
N ASN A 84 16.13 -1.63 2.40
CA ASN A 84 15.90 -3.08 2.46
C ASN A 84 14.62 -3.40 3.24
N MET A 85 13.74 -4.17 2.63
CA MET A 85 12.43 -4.55 3.18
C MET A 85 12.17 -6.03 2.95
N ASP A 86 11.30 -6.63 3.76
CA ASP A 86 10.86 -8.01 3.60
C ASP A 86 9.94 -8.19 2.39
N THR A 87 9.25 -7.13 1.99
CA THR A 87 8.36 -7.08 0.82
C THR A 87 9.06 -6.49 -0.42
N ALA A 88 8.30 -6.03 -1.40
CA ALA A 88 8.81 -5.40 -2.63
C ALA A 88 9.55 -6.36 -3.58
N LYS A 89 9.09 -7.60 -3.65
CA LYS A 89 9.71 -8.66 -4.48
C LYS A 89 8.95 -8.96 -5.78
N THR A 90 7.83 -8.29 -6.01
CA THR A 90 7.00 -8.42 -7.22
C THR A 90 7.16 -7.20 -8.11
N LYS A 91 6.46 -7.18 -9.27
CA LYS A 91 6.46 -6.03 -10.18
C LYS A 91 5.91 -4.77 -9.50
N SER A 92 6.26 -3.60 -10.05
CA SER A 92 6.04 -2.32 -9.40
C SER A 92 4.59 -1.86 -9.39
N TYR A 93 3.91 -1.92 -10.53
CA TYR A 93 2.59 -1.32 -10.71
C TYR A 93 1.47 -2.35 -10.68
N PRO A 94 0.36 -2.06 -9.99
CA PRO A 94 0.18 -1.01 -8.99
C PRO A 94 0.81 -1.38 -7.64
N SER A 95 0.94 -0.39 -6.73
CA SER A 95 1.41 -0.67 -5.37
C SER A 95 0.39 -1.49 -4.58
N GLY A 96 0.78 -2.72 -4.20
CA GLY A 96 -0.07 -3.60 -3.40
C GLY A 96 -0.30 -3.07 -1.99
N HIS A 97 0.75 -2.51 -1.36
CA HIS A 97 0.63 -1.90 -0.04
C HIS A 97 -0.34 -0.72 -0.04
N SER A 98 -0.29 0.14 -1.06
CA SER A 98 -1.24 1.25 -1.19
C SER A 98 -2.68 0.77 -1.36
N ALA A 99 -2.90 -0.23 -2.21
CA ALA A 99 -4.24 -0.79 -2.45
C ALA A 99 -4.81 -1.49 -1.22
N GLN A 100 -4.04 -2.38 -0.61
CA GLN A 100 -4.50 -3.16 0.54
C GLN A 100 -4.72 -2.29 1.78
N SER A 101 -3.77 -1.40 2.09
CA SER A 101 -3.92 -0.52 3.26
C SER A 101 -5.13 0.39 3.13
N ARG A 102 -5.42 0.88 1.93
CA ARG A 102 -6.61 1.69 1.66
C ARG A 102 -7.90 0.88 1.85
N LEU A 103 -7.93 -0.36 1.36
CA LEU A 103 -9.05 -1.28 1.56
C LEU A 103 -9.28 -1.54 3.06
N PHE A 104 -8.23 -1.92 3.80
CA PHE A 104 -8.33 -2.18 5.24
C PHE A 104 -8.82 -0.94 6.00
N ALA A 105 -8.24 0.22 5.73
CA ALA A 105 -8.61 1.47 6.40
C ALA A 105 -10.09 1.80 6.21
N LYS A 106 -10.62 1.63 5.00
CA LYS A 106 -12.03 1.91 4.72
C LYS A 106 -12.97 0.92 5.38
N VAL A 107 -12.66 -0.38 5.32
CA VAL A 107 -13.48 -1.42 5.97
C VAL A 107 -13.47 -1.23 7.50
N PHE A 108 -12.30 -1.01 8.10
CA PHE A 108 -12.21 -0.76 9.54
C PHE A 108 -12.90 0.53 9.96
N SER A 109 -12.89 1.56 9.10
CA SER A 109 -13.59 2.82 9.35
C SER A 109 -15.12 2.65 9.37
N ASP A 110 -15.65 1.71 8.58
CA ASP A 110 -17.08 1.39 8.62
C ASP A 110 -17.46 0.72 9.93
N ILE A 111 -16.60 -0.16 10.46
CA ILE A 111 -16.83 -0.87 11.73
C ILE A 111 -16.66 0.08 12.92
N TYR A 112 -15.63 0.92 12.87
CA TYR A 112 -15.25 1.84 13.95
C TYR A 112 -15.15 3.28 13.43
N PRO A 113 -16.27 3.96 13.15
CA PRO A 113 -16.28 5.30 12.54
C PRO A 113 -15.52 6.37 13.34
N ARG A 114 -15.47 6.22 14.67
CA ARG A 114 -14.71 7.13 15.56
C ARG A 114 -13.22 7.17 15.25
N HIS A 115 -12.68 6.08 14.71
CA HIS A 115 -11.25 5.92 14.44
C HIS A 115 -10.90 6.03 12.96
N LYS A 116 -11.85 6.48 12.14
CA LYS A 116 -11.67 6.65 10.69
C LYS A 116 -10.41 7.43 10.35
N GLN A 117 -10.17 8.54 11.02
CA GLN A 117 -9.00 9.38 10.74
C GLN A 117 -7.69 8.63 10.99
N GLU A 118 -7.59 7.85 12.06
CA GLU A 118 -6.40 7.05 12.36
C GLU A 118 -6.17 5.96 11.30
N PHE A 119 -7.22 5.25 10.90
CA PHE A 119 -7.13 4.21 9.87
C PHE A 119 -6.72 4.78 8.51
N MET A 120 -7.33 5.89 8.09
CA MET A 120 -7.02 6.53 6.83
C MET A 120 -5.60 7.10 6.82
N GLN A 121 -5.16 7.70 7.93
CA GLN A 121 -3.79 8.19 8.08
C GLN A 121 -2.77 7.04 8.02
N ALA A 122 -3.08 5.89 8.61
CA ALA A 122 -2.22 4.71 8.52
C ALA A 122 -2.05 4.24 7.07
N ALA A 123 -3.13 4.19 6.30
CA ALA A 123 -3.07 3.85 4.87
C ALA A 123 -2.21 4.84 4.08
N ASP A 124 -2.36 6.13 4.33
CA ASP A 124 -1.57 7.17 3.68
C ASP A 124 -0.07 7.04 4.05
N ASN A 125 0.24 6.76 5.31
CA ASN A 125 1.61 6.54 5.77
C ASN A 125 2.23 5.29 5.14
N ILE A 126 1.48 4.19 5.06
CA ILE A 126 1.93 2.96 4.40
C ILE A 126 2.24 3.24 2.93
N SER A 127 1.35 3.93 2.22
CA SER A 127 1.56 4.29 0.82
C SER A 127 2.79 5.20 0.64
N LYS A 128 2.92 6.23 1.47
CA LYS A 128 4.06 7.16 1.46
C LYS A 128 5.39 6.46 1.76
N SER A 129 5.39 5.49 2.66
CA SER A 129 6.59 4.73 3.00
C SER A 129 7.20 4.01 1.80
N ARG A 130 6.38 3.60 0.84
CA ARG A 130 6.83 2.94 -0.39
C ARG A 130 7.63 3.88 -1.30
N LEU A 131 7.32 5.16 -1.29
CA LEU A 131 8.05 6.20 -2.02
C LEU A 131 9.34 6.59 -1.29
N ILE A 132 9.28 6.78 0.02
CA ILE A 132 10.46 7.07 0.85
C ILE A 132 11.46 5.91 0.80
N GLY A 133 10.98 4.68 0.78
CA GLY A 133 11.79 3.48 0.60
C GLY A 133 12.28 3.26 -0.84
N ARG A 134 11.81 4.06 -1.78
CA ARG A 134 12.17 4.04 -3.21
C ARG A 134 11.90 2.72 -3.91
N VAL A 135 10.84 2.02 -3.49
CA VAL A 135 10.43 0.74 -4.09
C VAL A 135 9.27 0.87 -5.07
N HIS A 136 8.64 2.04 -5.11
CA HIS A 136 7.55 2.39 -6.03
C HIS A 136 7.71 3.78 -6.62
N TYR A 137 7.11 3.96 -7.81
CA TYR A 137 6.92 5.27 -8.41
C TYR A 137 5.68 5.96 -7.82
N PRO A 138 5.60 7.30 -7.82
CA PRO A 138 4.40 8.03 -7.41
C PRO A 138 3.12 7.52 -8.07
N SER A 139 3.15 7.22 -9.37
CA SER A 139 2.00 6.67 -10.08
C SER A 139 1.57 5.28 -9.60
N ASP A 140 2.51 4.43 -9.18
CA ASP A 140 2.18 3.12 -8.57
C ASP A 140 1.38 3.30 -7.29
N SER A 141 1.76 4.25 -6.45
CA SER A 141 1.12 4.53 -5.17
C SER A 141 -0.25 5.14 -5.36
N GLN A 142 -0.37 6.13 -6.23
CA GLN A 142 -1.65 6.77 -6.52
C GLN A 142 -2.66 5.79 -7.10
N ASN A 143 -2.28 5.03 -8.12
CA ASN A 143 -3.15 4.02 -8.72
C ASN A 143 -3.42 2.86 -7.77
N GLY A 144 -2.49 2.55 -6.87
CA GLY A 144 -2.72 1.62 -5.78
C GLY A 144 -3.82 2.08 -4.84
N LEU A 145 -3.81 3.34 -4.40
CA LEU A 145 -4.88 3.91 -3.57
C LEU A 145 -6.23 3.88 -4.28
N GLU A 146 -6.28 4.23 -5.56
CA GLU A 146 -7.51 4.17 -6.37
C GLU A 146 -8.02 2.73 -6.52
N LEU A 147 -7.13 1.76 -6.70
CA LEU A 147 -7.47 0.34 -6.68
C LEU A 147 -8.06 -0.08 -5.32
N GLY A 148 -7.48 0.40 -4.23
CA GLY A 148 -8.01 0.16 -2.88
C GLY A 148 -9.44 0.68 -2.72
N ASP A 149 -9.74 1.85 -3.26
CA ASP A 149 -11.11 2.39 -3.28
C ASP A 149 -12.07 1.51 -4.09
N ALA A 150 -11.64 1.00 -5.25
CA ALA A 150 -12.44 0.10 -6.08
C ALA A 150 -12.66 -1.25 -5.40
N LEU A 151 -11.65 -1.83 -4.76
CA LEU A 151 -11.76 -3.07 -3.99
C LEU A 151 -12.73 -2.91 -2.81
N TYR A 152 -12.69 -1.77 -2.13
CA TYR A 152 -13.62 -1.45 -1.07
C TYR A 152 -15.07 -1.37 -1.56
N GLN A 153 -15.33 -0.73 -2.70
CA GLN A 153 -16.68 -0.67 -3.27
C GLN A 153 -17.18 -2.08 -3.65
N HIS A 154 -16.31 -2.89 -4.23
CA HIS A 154 -16.64 -4.28 -4.55
C HIS A 154 -17.00 -5.08 -3.29
N TYR A 155 -16.21 -4.95 -2.23
CA TYR A 155 -16.46 -5.58 -0.93
C TYR A 155 -17.80 -5.14 -0.35
N LYS A 156 -18.12 -3.85 -0.39
CA LYS A 156 -19.43 -3.34 0.09
C LYS A 156 -20.60 -3.89 -0.72
N ASN A 157 -20.49 -3.93 -2.03
CA ASN A 157 -21.52 -4.44 -2.91
C ASN A 157 -21.82 -5.91 -2.63
N GLN A 158 -20.79 -6.74 -2.46
CA GLN A 158 -20.95 -8.16 -2.12
C GLN A 158 -21.63 -8.35 -0.77
N ASN A 159 -21.31 -7.57 0.24
CA ASN A 159 -21.92 -7.68 1.56
C ASN A 159 -23.36 -7.16 1.59
N ASN A 160 -23.71 -6.19 0.75
CA ASN A 160 -25.08 -5.70 0.63
C ASN A 160 -26.00 -6.70 -0.10
N GLU A 161 -25.47 -7.47 -1.05
CA GLU A 161 -26.21 -8.53 -1.76
C GLU A 161 -26.48 -9.75 -0.88
N SER A 162 -25.77 -9.92 0.22
CA SER A 162 -25.91 -11.04 1.16
C SER A 162 -26.99 -10.82 2.23
N ILE A 163 -27.66 -9.69 2.20
CA ILE A 163 -28.81 -9.34 3.05
C ILE A 163 -30.09 -9.50 2.22
#